data_d3c1b73c0748f7d645660b43e2f48250
#
_entry.id   d3c1b73c0748f7d645660b43e2f48250
#
_cell.length_a   1.000
_cell.length_b   1.000
_cell.length_c   1.000
_cell.angle_alpha   90.00
_cell.angle_beta   90.00
_cell.angle_gamma   90.00
#
_symmetry.space_group_name_H-M   'P 1'
#
loop_
_entity.id
_entity.type
_entity.pdbx_description
1 polymer ?
#
loop_
_entity_poly.entity_id
_entity_poly.type
_entity_poly.pdbx_seq_one_letter_code
_entity_poly.pdbx_strand_id
1 'polypeptide(L)'
;MDGVHCRTFEVRKDPSTKWYSDKSHSDGLAYELAIAIRSDRLVWMNGPFWASKSDITIFRFGDGDEANPGSNLRDKIPEGKRAVTDSGYDGEDGKMVSISKRSDSAEAKDFKARAKSRQESFNSRVKAFNCTAVSFRHGQELHAAAFESVCILLQYDMESGHGLFEV
;
A
#
# COMPACT_ATOMS: atom_id res chain seq x y z
N MET A 1 4.38 -3.71 -4.39
CA MET A 1 3.96 -3.10 -3.11
C MET A 1 3.80 -1.61 -3.27
N ASP A 2 2.79 -1.03 -2.63
CA ASP A 2 2.50 0.41 -2.71
C ASP A 2 1.56 0.84 -1.58
N GLY A 3 1.56 2.16 -1.26
CA GLY A 3 0.65 2.79 -0.32
C GLY A 3 -0.69 3.19 -0.97
N VAL A 4 -1.80 2.98 -0.28
CA VAL A 4 -3.14 3.44 -0.68
C VAL A 4 -3.65 4.46 0.31
N HIS A 5 -3.87 5.68 -0.16
CA HIS A 5 -4.44 6.76 0.64
C HIS A 5 -5.97 6.81 0.44
N CYS A 6 -6.73 6.78 1.53
CA CYS A 6 -8.18 6.89 1.55
C CYS A 6 -8.59 8.18 2.26
N ARG A 7 -9.38 9.03 1.60
CA ARG A 7 -9.84 10.30 2.17
C ARG A 7 -10.83 10.08 3.30
N THR A 8 -10.68 10.84 4.37
CA THR A 8 -11.65 10.91 5.48
C THR A 8 -11.95 12.37 5.79
N PHE A 9 -12.96 12.60 6.63
CA PHE A 9 -13.12 13.92 7.26
C PHE A 9 -12.13 14.06 8.41
N GLU A 10 -11.70 15.28 8.67
CA GLU A 10 -10.92 15.62 9.86
C GLU A 10 -11.56 15.07 11.13
N VAL A 11 -10.76 14.49 11.99
CA VAL A 11 -11.25 13.94 13.27
C VAL A 11 -11.46 15.08 14.27
N ARG A 12 -12.68 15.58 14.39
CA ARG A 12 -13.03 16.74 15.26
C ARG A 12 -12.59 16.60 16.72
N LYS A 13 -12.51 15.37 17.23
CA LYS A 13 -12.10 15.08 18.63
C LYS A 13 -10.58 15.03 18.80
N ASP A 14 -9.83 14.93 17.72
CA ASP A 14 -8.38 14.86 17.69
C ASP A 14 -7.86 15.61 16.44
N PRO A 15 -8.12 16.94 16.36
CA PRO A 15 -7.62 17.73 15.25
C PRO A 15 -6.11 17.73 15.26
N SER A 16 -5.49 17.25 14.20
CA SER A 16 -4.04 17.13 14.12
C SER A 16 -3.57 17.03 12.68
N THR A 17 -2.44 17.66 12.37
CA THR A 17 -1.77 17.55 11.08
C THR A 17 -1.39 16.11 10.70
N LYS A 18 -1.41 15.18 11.64
CA LYS A 18 -1.15 13.75 11.36
C LYS A 18 -2.14 13.13 10.38
N TRP A 19 -3.37 13.66 10.30
CA TRP A 19 -4.39 13.20 9.36
C TRP A 19 -4.18 13.71 7.94
N TYR A 20 -3.43 14.80 7.78
CA TYR A 20 -3.23 15.46 6.51
C TYR A 20 -2.10 14.82 5.72
N SER A 21 -2.37 14.52 4.46
CA SER A 21 -1.38 14.05 3.49
C SER A 21 -1.00 15.16 2.53
N ASP A 22 0.25 15.56 2.52
CA ASP A 22 0.78 16.51 1.54
C ASP A 22 0.70 15.96 0.10
N LYS A 23 0.80 14.64 -0.07
CA LYS A 23 0.73 13.96 -1.37
C LYS A 23 -0.67 14.04 -2.00
N SER A 24 -1.73 13.94 -1.20
CA SER A 24 -3.12 13.95 -1.68
C SER A 24 -3.87 15.23 -1.35
N HIS A 25 -3.23 16.19 -0.65
CA HIS A 25 -3.81 17.46 -0.19
C HIS A 25 -5.17 17.27 0.51
N SER A 26 -5.27 16.27 1.36
CA SER A 26 -6.50 15.96 2.09
C SER A 26 -6.22 15.15 3.35
N ASP A 27 -7.13 15.25 4.32
CA ASP A 27 -7.14 14.33 5.45
C ASP A 27 -7.47 12.90 5.00
N GLY A 28 -6.91 11.93 5.70
CA GLY A 28 -7.17 10.55 5.36
C GLY A 28 -6.44 9.51 6.19
N LEU A 29 -6.58 8.29 5.73
CA LEU A 29 -5.92 7.11 6.23
C LEU A 29 -5.06 6.49 5.13
N ALA A 30 -3.90 5.98 5.51
CA ALA A 30 -3.00 5.26 4.62
C ALA A 30 -3.06 3.75 4.92
N TYR A 31 -2.96 2.95 3.88
CA TYR A 31 -2.83 1.50 3.96
C TYR A 31 -1.67 1.05 3.09
N GLU A 32 -0.96 0.02 3.51
CA GLU A 32 0.10 -0.61 2.73
C GLU A 32 -0.39 -1.93 2.17
N LEU A 33 -0.26 -2.12 0.85
CA LEU A 33 -0.69 -3.31 0.14
C LEU A 33 0.46 -3.93 -0.66
N ALA A 34 0.53 -5.26 -0.69
CA ALA A 34 1.42 -5.97 -1.60
C ALA A 34 0.69 -7.11 -2.30
N ILE A 35 0.82 -7.13 -3.64
CA ILE A 35 0.32 -8.18 -4.51
C ILE A 35 1.49 -9.08 -4.93
N ALA A 36 1.26 -10.39 -4.94
CA ALA A 36 2.21 -11.35 -5.48
C ALA A 36 2.44 -11.09 -6.98
N ILE A 37 3.70 -11.23 -7.43
CA ILE A 37 4.06 -10.99 -8.83
C ILE A 37 3.58 -12.14 -9.73
N ARG A 38 3.64 -13.39 -9.23
CA ARG A 38 3.38 -14.61 -10.01
C ARG A 38 2.05 -15.30 -9.68
N SER A 39 1.18 -14.67 -8.91
CA SER A 39 -0.13 -15.20 -8.59
C SER A 39 -1.11 -14.08 -8.26
N ASP A 40 -2.41 -14.35 -8.40
CA ASP A 40 -3.47 -13.38 -8.11
C ASP A 40 -3.78 -13.35 -6.60
N ARG A 41 -2.76 -13.03 -5.80
CA ARG A 41 -2.89 -12.98 -4.34
C ARG A 41 -2.47 -11.65 -3.76
N LEU A 42 -3.34 -11.08 -2.95
CA LEU A 42 -2.97 -10.06 -1.98
C LEU A 42 -2.19 -10.75 -0.85
N VAL A 43 -0.90 -10.48 -0.76
CA VAL A 43 0.00 -11.15 0.20
C VAL A 43 0.28 -10.32 1.44
N TRP A 44 -0.07 -9.04 1.40
CA TRP A 44 0.08 -8.13 2.53
C TRP A 44 -0.97 -7.03 2.48
N MET A 45 -1.55 -6.75 3.65
CA MET A 45 -2.40 -5.60 3.91
C MET A 45 -2.12 -5.14 5.33
N ASN A 46 -1.83 -3.86 5.51
CA ASN A 46 -1.60 -3.26 6.81
C ASN A 46 -2.16 -1.83 6.86
N GLY A 47 -2.60 -1.41 8.02
CA GLY A 47 -3.26 -0.13 8.29
C GLY A 47 -4.54 -0.32 9.10
N PRO A 48 -5.28 0.76 9.40
CA PRO A 48 -5.07 2.13 8.92
C PRO A 48 -3.92 2.85 9.64
N PHE A 49 -3.19 3.65 8.89
CA PHE A 49 -2.17 4.56 9.41
C PHE A 49 -2.60 6.01 9.20
N TRP A 50 -1.97 6.93 9.91
CA TRP A 50 -2.14 8.36 9.66
C TRP A 50 -1.64 8.72 8.26
N ALA A 51 -2.39 9.55 7.55
CA ALA A 51 -2.05 9.90 6.17
C ALA A 51 -0.74 10.70 6.03
N SER A 52 -0.26 11.33 7.11
CA SER A 52 1.06 11.98 7.17
C SER A 52 2.23 11.00 7.24
N LYS A 53 1.98 9.73 7.58
CA LYS A 53 3.04 8.71 7.69
C LYS A 53 3.52 8.32 6.30
N SER A 54 4.82 8.47 6.04
CA SER A 54 5.39 8.14 4.73
C SER A 54 5.40 6.64 4.47
N ASP A 55 5.34 6.24 3.19
CA ASP A 55 5.33 4.83 2.78
C ASP A 55 6.54 4.06 3.34
N ILE A 56 7.75 4.66 3.31
CA ILE A 56 8.95 4.04 3.89
C ILE A 56 8.88 3.89 5.41
N THR A 57 8.23 4.81 6.11
CA THR A 57 8.04 4.73 7.57
C THR A 57 7.07 3.60 7.92
N ILE A 58 5.98 3.47 7.17
CA ILE A 58 5.03 2.38 7.32
C ILE A 58 5.73 1.04 7.07
N PHE A 59 6.50 0.96 5.99
CA PHE A 59 7.24 -0.24 5.63
C PHE A 59 8.21 -0.71 6.70
N ARG A 60 8.90 0.23 7.36
CA ARG A 60 9.90 -0.06 8.39
C ARG A 60 9.30 -0.39 9.75
N PHE A 61 8.25 0.33 10.12
CA PHE A 61 7.81 0.37 11.52
C PHE A 61 6.32 0.06 11.72
N GLY A 62 5.53 -0.06 10.64
CA GLY A 62 4.09 -0.27 10.76
C GLY A 62 3.41 0.85 11.57
N ASP A 63 2.67 0.48 12.58
CA ASP A 63 2.00 1.38 13.53
C ASP A 63 2.94 1.88 14.66
N GLY A 64 4.13 1.29 14.80
CA GLY A 64 5.15 1.69 15.75
C GLY A 64 6.09 2.79 15.26
N ASP A 65 7.25 2.84 15.88
CA ASP A 65 8.37 3.73 15.58
C ASP A 65 9.71 2.96 15.53
N GLU A 66 10.84 3.68 15.41
CA GLU A 66 12.16 3.06 15.33
C GLU A 66 12.56 2.31 16.61
N ALA A 67 12.11 2.77 17.78
CA ALA A 67 12.43 2.14 19.06
C ALA A 67 11.57 0.91 19.34
N ASN A 68 10.30 0.95 18.89
CA ASN A 68 9.31 -0.12 19.09
C ASN A 68 8.54 -0.32 17.78
N PRO A 69 9.10 -1.04 16.80
CA PRO A 69 8.42 -1.28 15.54
C PRO A 69 7.17 -2.16 15.74
N GLY A 70 6.08 -1.75 15.11
CA GLY A 70 4.86 -2.54 15.03
C GLY A 70 4.93 -3.59 13.92
N SER A 71 3.80 -4.19 13.59
CA SER A 71 3.72 -5.12 12.46
C SER A 71 4.05 -4.39 11.15
N ASN A 72 5.08 -4.84 10.44
CA ASN A 72 5.60 -4.18 9.24
C ASN A 72 5.97 -5.21 8.17
N LEU A 73 5.91 -4.81 6.89
CA LEU A 73 6.20 -5.70 5.78
C LEU A 73 7.69 -6.02 5.66
N ARG A 74 8.57 -5.10 6.07
CA ARG A 74 10.02 -5.27 5.99
C ARG A 74 10.46 -6.58 6.66
N ASP A 75 9.93 -6.87 7.84
CA ASP A 75 10.29 -8.06 8.62
C ASP A 75 9.62 -9.35 8.11
N LYS A 76 8.67 -9.22 7.18
CA LYS A 76 7.96 -10.36 6.56
C LYS A 76 8.55 -10.77 5.21
N ILE A 77 9.42 -9.94 4.61
CA ILE A 77 10.06 -10.28 3.34
C ILE A 77 11.09 -11.38 3.61
N PRO A 78 10.98 -12.54 2.94
CA PRO A 78 11.93 -13.63 3.12
C PRO A 78 13.35 -13.23 2.73
N GLU A 79 14.35 -13.82 3.40
CA GLU A 79 15.75 -13.59 3.08
C GLU A 79 16.04 -13.81 1.59
N GLY A 80 16.85 -12.94 1.00
CA GLY A 80 17.20 -12.97 -0.42
C GLY A 80 16.07 -12.55 -1.38
N LYS A 81 14.91 -12.17 -0.87
CA LYS A 81 13.80 -11.60 -1.66
C LYS A 81 13.73 -10.09 -1.50
N ARG A 82 13.06 -9.44 -2.46
CA ARG A 82 12.83 -7.99 -2.44
C ARG A 82 11.45 -7.68 -3.01
N ALA A 83 10.78 -6.69 -2.42
CA ALA A 83 9.56 -6.14 -2.98
C ALA A 83 9.90 -5.15 -4.12
N VAL A 84 9.16 -5.19 -5.22
CA VAL A 84 9.22 -4.13 -6.25
C VAL A 84 8.38 -2.95 -5.80
N THR A 85 8.97 -1.75 -5.78
CA THR A 85 8.36 -0.52 -5.26
C THR A 85 8.66 0.68 -6.15
N ASP A 86 8.06 1.81 -5.82
CA ASP A 86 8.43 3.11 -6.38
C ASP A 86 9.58 3.80 -5.59
N SER A 87 9.87 5.05 -5.92
CA SER A 87 10.93 5.85 -5.28
C SER A 87 10.61 6.26 -3.82
N GLY A 88 9.38 6.12 -3.38
CA GLY A 88 8.99 6.41 -1.99
C GLY A 88 9.69 5.52 -0.96
N TYR A 89 10.32 4.45 -1.41
CA TYR A 89 11.06 3.47 -0.59
C TYR A 89 12.58 3.52 -0.78
N ASP A 90 13.14 4.61 -1.33
CA ASP A 90 14.55 4.69 -1.76
C ASP A 90 15.56 4.34 -0.65
N GLY A 91 15.29 4.67 0.61
CA GLY A 91 16.14 4.31 1.76
C GLY A 91 16.30 2.80 2.03
N GLU A 92 15.50 1.94 1.38
CA GLU A 92 15.55 0.47 1.48
C GLU A 92 15.98 -0.19 0.17
N ASP A 93 16.26 0.59 -0.89
CA ASP A 93 16.66 0.04 -2.18
C ASP A 93 17.96 -0.76 -2.11
N GLY A 94 17.96 -1.87 -2.83
CA GLY A 94 19.08 -2.82 -2.81
C GLY A 94 19.15 -3.74 -1.60
N LYS A 95 18.38 -3.45 -0.53
CA LYS A 95 18.25 -4.28 0.68
C LYS A 95 16.99 -5.11 0.63
N MET A 96 15.85 -4.50 1.01
CA MET A 96 14.54 -5.15 1.10
C MET A 96 13.63 -4.82 -0.06
N VAL A 97 13.92 -3.75 -0.82
CA VAL A 97 13.14 -3.33 -1.99
C VAL A 97 13.99 -3.25 -3.25
N SER A 98 13.34 -3.18 -4.40
CA SER A 98 13.97 -3.00 -5.71
C SER A 98 13.24 -1.91 -6.48
N ILE A 99 13.89 -0.77 -6.63
CA ILE A 99 13.41 0.40 -7.35
C ILE A 99 13.99 0.41 -8.76
N SER A 100 13.24 0.94 -9.73
CA SER A 100 13.73 1.06 -11.11
C SER A 100 14.83 2.12 -11.22
N LYS A 101 15.99 1.76 -11.77
CA LYS A 101 17.18 2.62 -11.93
C LYS A 101 17.51 2.85 -13.40
N ARG A 102 18.21 3.96 -13.68
CA ARG A 102 18.74 4.22 -15.02
C ARG A 102 19.73 3.14 -15.49
N SER A 103 20.50 2.58 -14.55
CA SER A 103 21.51 1.52 -14.79
C SER A 103 20.91 0.13 -15.00
N ASP A 104 19.62 -0.09 -14.75
CA ASP A 104 18.98 -1.38 -14.98
C ASP A 104 18.99 -1.73 -16.46
N SER A 105 19.09 -3.03 -16.77
CA SER A 105 18.88 -3.52 -18.14
C SER A 105 17.47 -3.22 -18.63
N ALA A 106 17.24 -3.27 -19.94
CA ALA A 106 15.91 -3.07 -20.52
C ALA A 106 14.89 -4.07 -19.96
N GLU A 107 15.29 -5.34 -19.85
CA GLU A 107 14.45 -6.41 -19.29
C GLU A 107 14.10 -6.16 -17.81
N ALA A 108 15.08 -5.73 -17.00
CA ALA A 108 14.83 -5.41 -15.59
C ALA A 108 13.92 -4.20 -15.42
N LYS A 109 14.02 -3.19 -16.30
CA LYS A 109 13.13 -2.03 -16.32
C LYS A 109 11.69 -2.44 -16.69
N ASP A 110 11.55 -3.25 -17.73
CA ASP A 110 10.25 -3.74 -18.17
C ASP A 110 9.58 -4.57 -17.08
N PHE A 111 10.29 -5.53 -16.50
CA PHE A 111 9.80 -6.34 -15.38
C PHE A 111 9.30 -5.47 -14.19
N LYS A 112 10.13 -4.50 -13.77
CA LYS A 112 9.76 -3.61 -12.66
C LYS A 112 8.57 -2.72 -13.01
N ALA A 113 8.49 -2.21 -14.24
CA ALA A 113 7.37 -1.42 -14.72
C ALA A 113 6.07 -2.25 -14.71
N ARG A 114 6.10 -3.47 -15.25
CA ARG A 114 4.95 -4.39 -15.25
C ARG A 114 4.51 -4.75 -13.83
N ALA A 115 5.45 -5.06 -12.93
CA ALA A 115 5.15 -5.37 -11.53
C ALA A 115 4.47 -4.18 -10.81
N LYS A 116 4.92 -2.94 -11.07
CA LYS A 116 4.28 -1.73 -10.54
C LYS A 116 2.90 -1.52 -11.12
N SER A 117 2.74 -1.61 -12.44
CA SER A 117 1.43 -1.48 -13.09
C SER A 117 0.42 -2.53 -12.60
N ARG A 118 0.89 -3.74 -12.29
CA ARG A 118 0.06 -4.77 -11.66
C ARG A 118 -0.45 -4.34 -10.28
N GLN A 119 0.42 -3.76 -9.45
CA GLN A 119 0.03 -3.20 -8.16
C GLN A 119 -0.95 -2.03 -8.30
N GLU A 120 -0.69 -1.12 -9.24
CA GLU A 120 -1.57 0.02 -9.55
C GLU A 120 -2.96 -0.46 -10.02
N SER A 121 -3.02 -1.52 -10.82
CA SER A 121 -4.28 -2.14 -11.24
C SER A 121 -5.10 -2.65 -10.05
N PHE A 122 -4.47 -3.29 -9.08
CA PHE A 122 -5.14 -3.69 -7.84
C PHE A 122 -5.61 -2.48 -7.03
N ASN A 123 -4.75 -1.49 -6.84
CA ASN A 123 -5.08 -0.26 -6.12
C ASN A 123 -6.28 0.47 -6.78
N SER A 124 -6.35 0.46 -8.11
CA SER A 124 -7.48 1.02 -8.86
C SER A 124 -8.78 0.26 -8.60
N ARG A 125 -8.73 -1.08 -8.51
CA ARG A 125 -9.90 -1.88 -8.12
C ARG A 125 -10.35 -1.56 -6.69
N VAL A 126 -9.42 -1.40 -5.76
CA VAL A 126 -9.73 -0.93 -4.38
C VAL A 126 -10.45 0.41 -4.44
N LYS A 127 -9.98 1.35 -5.26
CA LYS A 127 -10.58 2.68 -5.43
C LYS A 127 -11.88 2.71 -6.23
N ALA A 128 -12.34 1.60 -6.80
CA ALA A 128 -13.66 1.51 -7.41
C ALA A 128 -14.82 1.51 -6.38
N PHE A 129 -14.52 1.23 -5.12
CA PHE A 129 -15.51 1.25 -4.06
C PHE A 129 -15.61 2.65 -3.42
N ASN A 130 -16.83 3.16 -3.25
CA ASN A 130 -17.05 4.49 -2.70
C ASN A 130 -16.46 4.67 -1.29
N CYS A 131 -16.47 3.63 -0.45
CA CYS A 131 -15.89 3.71 0.89
C CYS A 131 -14.37 3.97 0.91
N THR A 132 -13.67 3.69 -0.18
CA THR A 132 -12.23 3.92 -0.34
C THR A 132 -11.89 5.07 -1.30
N ALA A 133 -12.81 5.46 -2.16
CA ALA A 133 -12.61 6.47 -3.21
C ALA A 133 -13.00 7.89 -2.78
N VAL A 134 -14.11 8.01 -2.04
CA VAL A 134 -14.64 9.32 -1.59
C VAL A 134 -14.36 9.55 -0.11
N SER A 135 -14.54 10.79 0.35
CA SER A 135 -14.34 11.10 1.79
C SER A 135 -15.28 10.30 2.68
N PHE A 136 -14.70 9.42 3.46
CA PHE A 136 -15.42 8.56 4.39
C PHE A 136 -15.90 9.34 5.61
N ARG A 137 -17.18 9.19 5.96
CA ARG A 137 -17.86 10.03 6.96
C ARG A 137 -17.97 9.41 8.35
N HIS A 138 -17.54 8.17 8.51
CA HIS A 138 -17.64 7.42 9.75
C HIS A 138 -16.26 7.27 10.42
N GLY A 139 -16.24 6.66 11.62
CA GLY A 139 -15.01 6.47 12.37
C GLY A 139 -13.99 5.55 11.67
N GLN A 140 -12.75 5.66 12.09
CA GLN A 140 -11.62 4.94 11.50
C GLN A 140 -11.74 3.41 11.60
N GLU A 141 -12.25 2.90 12.72
CA GLU A 141 -12.47 1.46 12.91
C GLU A 141 -13.43 0.91 11.85
N LEU A 142 -14.50 1.65 11.55
CA LEU A 142 -15.43 1.26 10.49
C LEU A 142 -14.79 1.38 9.11
N HIS A 143 -13.91 2.37 8.88
CA HIS A 143 -13.16 2.44 7.64
C HIS A 143 -12.20 1.26 7.48
N ALA A 144 -11.51 0.86 8.55
CA ALA A 144 -10.63 -0.31 8.54
C ALA A 144 -11.39 -1.58 8.16
N ALA A 145 -12.53 -1.83 8.79
CA ALA A 145 -13.38 -2.98 8.46
C ALA A 145 -13.92 -2.94 7.03
N ALA A 146 -14.31 -1.75 6.53
CA ALA A 146 -14.74 -1.58 5.14
C ALA A 146 -13.60 -1.83 4.16
N PHE A 147 -12.40 -1.32 4.44
CA PHE A 147 -11.21 -1.52 3.60
C PHE A 147 -10.81 -3.00 3.54
N GLU A 148 -10.78 -3.69 4.67
CA GLU A 148 -10.53 -5.12 4.74
C GLU A 148 -11.55 -5.91 3.93
N SER A 149 -12.84 -5.59 4.07
CA SER A 149 -13.92 -6.22 3.31
C SER A 149 -13.74 -6.04 1.80
N VAL A 150 -13.36 -4.85 1.34
CA VAL A 150 -13.03 -4.58 -0.06
C VAL A 150 -11.86 -5.46 -0.53
N CYS A 151 -10.80 -5.57 0.25
CA CYS A 151 -9.63 -6.40 -0.09
C CYS A 151 -10.01 -7.89 -0.19
N ILE A 152 -10.84 -8.39 0.72
CA ILE A 152 -11.35 -9.78 0.69
C ILE A 152 -12.20 -10.02 -0.56
N LEU A 153 -13.12 -9.11 -0.88
CA LEU A 153 -13.96 -9.21 -2.09
C LEU A 153 -13.12 -9.23 -3.37
N LEU A 154 -12.10 -8.36 -3.45
CA LEU A 154 -11.20 -8.34 -4.59
C LEU A 154 -10.32 -9.59 -4.69
N GLN A 155 -9.88 -10.15 -3.56
CA GLN A 155 -9.18 -11.43 -3.56
C GLN A 155 -10.06 -12.55 -4.12
N TYR A 156 -11.31 -12.60 -3.68
CA TYR A 156 -12.28 -13.56 -4.19
C TYR A 156 -12.57 -13.37 -5.69
N ASP A 157 -12.72 -12.14 -6.14
CA ASP A 157 -12.92 -11.80 -7.55
C ASP A 157 -11.74 -12.27 -8.42
N MET A 158 -10.51 -12.02 -7.97
CA MET A 158 -9.31 -12.49 -8.67
C MET A 158 -9.23 -14.02 -8.75
N GLU A 159 -9.57 -14.74 -7.68
CA GLU A 159 -9.61 -16.19 -7.63
C GLU A 159 -10.75 -16.78 -8.48
N SER A 160 -11.80 -16.00 -8.74
CA SER A 160 -12.95 -16.37 -9.56
C SER A 160 -12.76 -16.12 -11.07
N GLY A 161 -11.55 -15.84 -11.52
CA GLY A 161 -11.21 -15.71 -12.94
C GLY A 161 -11.01 -14.27 -13.43
N HIS A 162 -11.14 -13.27 -12.56
CA HIS A 162 -10.85 -11.87 -12.89
C HIS A 162 -9.45 -11.46 -12.40
N GLY A 163 -8.46 -12.33 -12.60
CA GLY A 163 -7.08 -12.12 -12.21
C GLY A 163 -6.45 -10.82 -12.74
N LEU A 164 -5.26 -10.52 -12.25
CA LEU A 164 -4.44 -9.45 -12.78
C LEU A 164 -3.57 -9.99 -13.91
N PHE A 165 -3.12 -9.11 -14.81
CA PHE A 165 -2.22 -9.53 -15.89
C PHE A 165 -0.89 -10.07 -15.34
N GLU A 166 -0.26 -10.99 -16.05
CA GLU A 166 1.04 -11.57 -15.70
C GLU A 166 2.20 -10.56 -15.86
N VAL A 167 3.25 -10.74 -15.06
CA VAL A 167 4.46 -9.89 -15.07
C VAL A 167 5.65 -10.63 -15.66
#